data_f501cf1b78becb095ad91162b616ea6e
#
_entry.id   f501cf1b78becb095ad91162b616ea6e
#
_cell.length_a   1.000
_cell.length_b   1.000
_cell.length_c   1.000
_cell.angle_alpha   90.00
_cell.angle_beta   90.00
_cell.angle_gamma   90.00
#
_symmetry.space_group_name_H-M   'P 1'
#
loop_
_entity.id
_entity.type
_entity.pdbx_description
1 polymer ?
#
loop_
_entity_poly.entity_id
_entity_poly.type
_entity_poly.pdbx_seq_one_letter_code
_entity_poly.pdbx_strand_id
1 'polypeptide(L)'
;MNNTNNQLPSNTNSLWDGRYINNTDDGLSWSENTNSLSLRWISALIPKTSSIVDIGAGRSMLLPTLLSNGYKHLTHVEWSQSASLEMQKNLGEQSSQIDWFVGDLLNWRPDRPVNLWHDRAVFHFRIDSDSVNDYLKSLHQYVSQGGYILLATFHLDGPEKCSGLPVKRYDSELILRTLNAYQSSNWVEVKSATWVHKTPSGGKQKFQYLLAQRH
;
A
#
# COMPACT_ATOMS: atom_id res chain seq x y z
N MET A 1 25.20 16.45 -19.09
CA MET A 1 24.71 15.16 -18.54
C MET A 1 24.24 15.46 -17.12
N ASN A 2 22.99 15.84 -16.98
CA ASN A 2 22.41 16.19 -15.68
C ASN A 2 21.84 14.93 -15.02
N ASN A 3 22.59 14.38 -14.09
CA ASN A 3 22.09 13.37 -13.18
C ASN A 3 21.12 14.03 -12.20
N THR A 4 19.84 14.10 -12.54
CA THR A 4 18.81 14.41 -11.56
C THR A 4 18.61 13.18 -10.71
N ASN A 5 19.21 13.16 -9.52
CA ASN A 5 18.91 12.20 -8.47
C ASN A 5 17.40 12.28 -8.15
N ASN A 6 16.62 11.38 -8.73
CA ASN A 6 15.17 11.25 -8.54
C ASN A 6 14.83 10.40 -7.30
N GLN A 7 15.71 10.38 -6.30
CA GLN A 7 15.43 9.78 -5.00
C GLN A 7 14.36 10.60 -4.28
N LEU A 8 13.44 9.92 -3.60
CA LEU A 8 12.53 10.58 -2.66
C LEU A 8 13.38 11.45 -1.72
N PRO A 9 12.95 12.69 -1.40
CA PRO A 9 13.74 13.59 -0.59
C PRO A 9 14.18 12.90 0.70
N SER A 10 15.42 13.15 1.15
CA SER A 10 15.99 12.60 2.40
C SER A 10 15.18 12.97 3.66
N ASN A 11 14.14 13.78 3.53
CA ASN A 11 13.23 14.23 4.58
C ASN A 11 11.78 13.78 4.31
N THR A 12 11.58 12.59 3.75
CA THR A 12 10.26 12.06 3.35
C THR A 12 9.34 11.86 4.55
N ASN A 13 9.90 11.52 5.73
CA ASN A 13 9.14 11.41 6.98
C ASN A 13 8.43 12.73 7.33
N SER A 14 9.15 13.85 7.27
CA SER A 14 8.57 15.17 7.59
C SER A 14 7.52 15.61 6.56
N LEU A 15 7.66 15.17 5.30
CA LEU A 15 6.66 15.48 4.27
C LEU A 15 5.33 14.80 4.58
N TRP A 16 5.35 13.50 4.87
CA TRP A 16 4.13 12.74 5.17
C TRP A 16 3.55 13.12 6.52
N ASP A 17 4.39 13.29 7.56
CA ASP A 17 3.94 13.83 8.85
C ASP A 17 3.27 15.20 8.70
N GLY A 18 3.87 16.10 7.93
CA GLY A 18 3.28 17.41 7.66
C GLY A 18 1.92 17.31 6.96
N ARG A 19 1.72 16.31 6.10
CA ARG A 19 0.42 16.10 5.46
C ARG A 19 -0.65 15.62 6.43
N TYR A 20 -0.30 14.68 7.30
CA TYR A 20 -1.24 14.16 8.28
C TYR A 20 -1.53 15.15 9.42
N ILE A 21 -0.52 15.89 9.88
CA ILE A 21 -0.69 16.91 10.92
C ILE A 21 -1.61 18.06 10.45
N ASN A 22 -1.45 18.48 9.19
CA ASN A 22 -2.12 19.67 8.67
C ASN A 22 -3.47 19.38 7.97
N ASN A 23 -3.89 18.11 7.86
CA ASN A 23 -5.12 17.75 7.19
C ASN A 23 -5.92 16.72 7.99
N THR A 24 -7.23 16.89 8.02
CA THR A 24 -8.20 15.85 8.36
C THR A 24 -8.33 14.86 7.19
N ASP A 25 -9.00 13.71 7.39
CA ASP A 25 -9.20 12.73 6.33
C ASP A 25 -9.95 13.30 5.12
N ASP A 26 -10.86 14.25 5.33
CA ASP A 26 -11.56 14.96 4.25
C ASP A 26 -10.63 15.88 3.43
N GLY A 27 -9.46 16.23 3.95
CA GLY A 27 -8.42 16.97 3.25
C GLY A 27 -7.43 16.10 2.47
N LEU A 28 -7.46 14.78 2.67
CA LEU A 28 -6.53 13.84 2.05
C LEU A 28 -7.14 13.20 0.81
N SER A 29 -6.56 13.48 -0.37
CA SER A 29 -7.11 13.04 -1.66
C SER A 29 -7.15 11.52 -1.85
N TRP A 30 -6.45 10.75 -1.02
CA TRP A 30 -6.40 9.29 -1.05
C TRP A 30 -7.29 8.63 0.01
N SER A 31 -7.95 9.40 0.88
CA SER A 31 -8.83 8.85 1.91
C SER A 31 -9.99 8.07 1.29
N GLU A 32 -10.25 6.88 1.82
CA GLU A 32 -11.33 5.99 1.40
C GLU A 32 -12.26 5.68 2.57
N ASN A 33 -13.52 5.44 2.23
CA ASN A 33 -14.49 4.90 3.18
C ASN A 33 -14.31 3.38 3.38
N THR A 34 -15.06 2.82 4.32
CA THR A 34 -15.01 1.39 4.69
C THR A 34 -15.50 0.42 3.60
N ASN A 35 -15.98 0.90 2.45
CA ASN A 35 -16.42 0.05 1.33
C ASN A 35 -15.42 0.07 0.18
N SER A 36 -14.13 0.01 0.48
CA SER A 36 -13.07 0.01 -0.53
C SER A 36 -13.04 -1.28 -1.34
N LEU A 37 -12.48 -1.20 -2.56
CA LEU A 37 -12.29 -2.38 -3.41
C LEU A 37 -11.33 -3.38 -2.75
N SER A 38 -10.29 -2.88 -2.07
CA SER A 38 -9.36 -3.69 -1.28
C SER A 38 -10.08 -4.54 -0.25
N LEU A 39 -10.92 -3.91 0.59
CA LEU A 39 -11.65 -4.63 1.64
C LEU A 39 -12.56 -5.71 1.05
N ARG A 40 -13.27 -5.40 -0.03
CA ARG A 40 -14.16 -6.38 -0.68
C ARG A 40 -13.40 -7.59 -1.20
N TRP A 41 -12.24 -7.38 -1.84
CA TRP A 41 -11.46 -8.50 -2.39
C TRP A 41 -10.78 -9.31 -1.28
N ILE A 42 -10.22 -8.65 -0.28
CA ILE A 42 -9.62 -9.34 0.87
C ILE A 42 -10.66 -10.19 1.58
N SER A 43 -11.81 -9.62 1.92
CA SER A 43 -12.89 -10.35 2.62
C SER A 43 -13.44 -11.55 1.84
N ALA A 44 -13.42 -11.48 0.49
CA ALA A 44 -13.94 -12.55 -0.36
C ALA A 44 -12.92 -13.66 -0.65
N LEU A 45 -11.62 -13.35 -0.67
CA LEU A 45 -10.61 -14.23 -1.27
C LEU A 45 -9.49 -14.63 -0.29
N ILE A 46 -9.28 -13.88 0.79
CA ILE A 46 -8.16 -14.11 1.71
C ILE A 46 -8.69 -14.72 3.02
N PRO A 47 -8.19 -15.87 3.46
CA PRO A 47 -8.61 -16.49 4.72
C PRO A 47 -8.34 -15.58 5.93
N LYS A 48 -9.22 -15.61 6.93
CA LYS A 48 -9.08 -14.80 8.16
C LYS A 48 -7.86 -15.18 9.03
N THR A 49 -7.29 -16.34 8.79
CA THR A 49 -6.05 -16.81 9.43
C THR A 49 -4.78 -16.28 8.77
N SER A 50 -4.91 -15.58 7.64
CA SER A 50 -3.78 -15.02 6.88
C SER A 50 -3.13 -13.87 7.63
N SER A 51 -1.80 -13.79 7.54
CA SER A 51 -1.03 -12.60 7.92
C SER A 51 -1.12 -11.56 6.81
N ILE A 52 -1.59 -10.37 7.15
CA ILE A 52 -1.82 -9.26 6.22
C ILE A 52 -0.98 -8.07 6.65
N VAL A 53 -0.19 -7.53 5.73
CA VAL A 53 0.49 -6.24 5.92
C VAL A 53 -0.15 -5.19 5.02
N ASP A 54 -0.39 -4.01 5.57
CA ASP A 54 -0.82 -2.81 4.86
C ASP A 54 0.35 -1.82 4.78
N ILE A 55 0.86 -1.61 3.57
CA ILE A 55 2.03 -0.78 3.28
C ILE A 55 1.60 0.66 3.00
N GLY A 56 2.18 1.60 3.77
CA GLY A 56 1.75 2.99 3.73
C GLY A 56 0.31 3.14 4.21
N ALA A 57 -0.02 2.42 5.28
CA ALA A 57 -1.38 2.29 5.78
C ALA A 57 -2.01 3.63 6.19
N GLY A 58 -1.19 4.62 6.60
CA GLY A 58 -1.68 5.95 6.97
C GLY A 58 -2.78 5.90 8.01
N ARG A 59 -3.86 6.63 7.74
CA ARG A 59 -5.11 6.59 8.53
C ARG A 59 -6.20 5.74 7.87
N SER A 60 -5.81 4.71 7.11
CA SER A 60 -6.75 3.82 6.44
C SER A 60 -7.60 3.01 7.43
N MET A 61 -8.89 2.91 7.16
CA MET A 61 -9.82 2.06 7.91
C MET A 61 -9.76 0.58 7.48
N LEU A 62 -8.83 0.20 6.60
CA LEU A 62 -8.72 -1.18 6.13
C LEU A 62 -8.43 -2.15 7.28
N LEU A 63 -7.31 -1.96 8.00
CA LEU A 63 -6.94 -2.85 9.10
C LEU A 63 -7.93 -2.85 10.26
N PRO A 64 -8.47 -1.70 10.74
CA PRO A 64 -9.53 -1.68 11.72
C PRO A 64 -10.77 -2.49 11.31
N THR A 65 -11.17 -2.38 10.04
CA THR A 65 -12.33 -3.11 9.52
C THR A 65 -12.03 -4.60 9.39
N LEU A 66 -10.83 -4.99 8.93
CA LEU A 66 -10.42 -6.39 8.89
C LEU A 66 -10.36 -7.00 10.30
N LEU A 67 -9.84 -6.27 11.28
CA LEU A 67 -9.84 -6.68 12.68
C LEU A 67 -11.26 -6.98 13.19
N SER A 68 -12.18 -6.04 12.96
CA SER A 68 -13.61 -6.20 13.30
C SER A 68 -14.25 -7.39 12.57
N ASN A 69 -13.78 -7.73 11.38
CA ASN A 69 -14.23 -8.89 10.61
C ASN A 69 -13.57 -10.22 11.06
N GLY A 70 -12.71 -10.19 12.10
CA GLY A 70 -12.10 -11.36 12.73
C GLY A 70 -10.77 -11.81 12.14
N TYR A 71 -10.07 -10.97 11.36
CA TYR A 71 -8.67 -11.19 11.01
C TYR A 71 -7.79 -10.90 12.24
N LYS A 72 -6.76 -11.71 12.47
CA LYS A 72 -5.97 -11.67 13.73
C LYS A 72 -4.51 -11.30 13.54
N HIS A 73 -3.98 -11.41 12.33
CA HIS A 73 -2.56 -11.20 12.04
C HIS A 73 -2.43 -10.01 11.09
N LEU A 74 -2.52 -8.81 11.64
CA LEU A 74 -2.57 -7.55 10.91
C LEU A 74 -1.35 -6.71 11.25
N THR A 75 -0.66 -6.20 10.25
CA THR A 75 0.49 -5.32 10.42
C THR A 75 0.28 -4.01 9.69
N HIS A 76 0.47 -2.91 10.40
CA HIS A 76 0.45 -1.55 9.89
C HIS A 76 1.90 -1.11 9.66
N VAL A 77 2.28 -0.86 8.41
CA VAL A 77 3.60 -0.31 8.04
C VAL A 77 3.39 1.09 7.48
N GLU A 78 3.92 2.11 8.16
CA GLU A 78 3.70 3.51 7.79
C GLU A 78 4.94 4.33 8.09
N TRP A 79 5.20 5.30 7.23
CA TRP A 79 6.32 6.21 7.41
C TRP A 79 6.01 7.33 8.40
N SER A 80 4.76 7.81 8.40
CA SER A 80 4.30 8.88 9.27
C SER A 80 4.02 8.39 10.68
N GLN A 81 4.76 8.91 11.63
CA GLN A 81 4.51 8.66 13.05
C GLN A 81 3.18 9.26 13.50
N SER A 82 2.86 10.46 13.01
CA SER A 82 1.61 11.15 13.38
C SER A 82 0.38 10.36 12.93
N ALA A 83 0.37 9.82 11.71
CA ALA A 83 -0.71 8.97 11.22
C ALA A 83 -0.89 7.71 12.07
N SER A 84 0.22 7.03 12.37
CA SER A 84 0.21 5.80 13.18
C SER A 84 -0.29 6.05 14.61
N LEU A 85 0.19 7.11 15.27
CA LEU A 85 -0.26 7.47 16.63
C LEU A 85 -1.73 7.85 16.68
N GLU A 86 -2.23 8.57 15.67
CA GLU A 86 -3.65 8.91 15.58
C GLU A 86 -4.52 7.67 15.40
N MET A 87 -4.11 6.73 14.55
CA MET A 87 -4.83 5.46 14.37
C MET A 87 -4.83 4.61 15.64
N GLN A 88 -3.70 4.52 16.35
CA GLN A 88 -3.63 3.82 17.64
C GLN A 88 -4.57 4.46 18.66
N LYS A 89 -4.58 5.78 18.74
CA LYS A 89 -5.49 6.52 19.64
C LYS A 89 -6.96 6.25 19.29
N ASN A 90 -7.33 6.26 18.02
CA ASN A 90 -8.69 6.03 17.57
C ASN A 90 -9.17 4.59 17.83
N LEU A 91 -8.26 3.61 17.75
CA LEU A 91 -8.55 2.22 18.04
C LEU A 91 -8.61 1.92 19.55
N GLY A 92 -7.99 2.75 20.38
CA GLY A 92 -7.90 2.51 21.82
C GLY A 92 -7.29 1.16 22.16
N GLU A 93 -7.93 0.35 23.01
CA GLU A 93 -7.43 -0.97 23.41
C GLU A 93 -7.28 -1.95 22.24
N GLN A 94 -8.07 -1.81 21.17
CA GLN A 94 -7.96 -2.66 19.99
C GLN A 94 -6.64 -2.47 19.22
N SER A 95 -5.94 -1.35 19.43
CA SER A 95 -4.64 -1.10 18.80
C SER A 95 -3.60 -2.15 19.15
N SER A 96 -3.69 -2.79 20.32
CA SER A 96 -2.80 -3.89 20.75
C SER A 96 -2.95 -5.18 19.93
N GLN A 97 -3.99 -5.27 19.08
CA GLN A 97 -4.25 -6.42 18.21
C GLN A 97 -3.69 -6.24 16.79
N ILE A 98 -3.03 -5.12 16.54
CA ILE A 98 -2.34 -4.81 15.27
C ILE A 98 -0.86 -4.64 15.57
N ASP A 99 0.00 -5.22 14.75
CA ASP A 99 1.44 -5.00 14.81
C ASP A 99 1.76 -3.65 14.11
N TRP A 100 2.53 -2.78 14.77
CA TRP A 100 2.82 -1.44 14.26
C TRP A 100 4.30 -1.31 13.92
N PHE A 101 4.60 -0.89 12.70
CA PHE A 101 5.92 -0.46 12.29
C PHE A 101 5.87 0.96 11.73
N VAL A 102 6.62 1.87 12.36
CA VAL A 102 6.78 3.26 11.89
C VAL A 102 8.18 3.44 11.35
N GLY A 103 8.29 3.71 10.06
CA GLY A 103 9.58 3.89 9.40
C GLY A 103 9.55 3.48 7.92
N ASP A 104 10.76 3.45 7.34
CA ASP A 104 10.93 3.01 5.96
C ASP A 104 10.63 1.51 5.83
N LEU A 105 9.75 1.16 4.89
CA LEU A 105 9.44 -0.22 4.52
C LEU A 105 10.71 -1.07 4.30
N LEU A 106 11.76 -0.50 3.75
CA LEU A 106 13.02 -1.21 3.49
C LEU A 106 13.74 -1.65 4.79
N ASN A 107 13.40 -1.05 5.91
CA ASN A 107 13.90 -1.41 7.24
C ASN A 107 12.95 -2.32 8.03
N TRP A 108 11.73 -2.51 7.53
CA TRP A 108 10.77 -3.41 8.17
C TRP A 108 11.20 -4.87 8.05
N ARG A 109 11.02 -5.61 9.14
CA ARG A 109 11.32 -7.05 9.22
C ARG A 109 10.16 -7.73 9.92
N PRO A 110 9.33 -8.53 9.19
CA PRO A 110 8.19 -9.22 9.79
C PRO A 110 8.65 -10.40 10.66
N ASP A 111 7.94 -10.64 11.75
CA ASP A 111 8.18 -11.78 12.66
C ASP A 111 7.66 -13.11 12.07
N ARG A 112 6.84 -13.04 11.03
CA ARG A 112 6.23 -14.20 10.35
C ARG A 112 6.13 -13.95 8.84
N PRO A 113 6.06 -15.02 8.04
CA PRO A 113 5.82 -14.88 6.60
C PRO A 113 4.49 -14.16 6.33
N VAL A 114 4.47 -13.31 5.31
CA VAL A 114 3.30 -12.52 4.89
C VAL A 114 2.47 -13.34 3.91
N ASN A 115 1.16 -13.49 4.19
CA ASN A 115 0.24 -14.15 3.26
C ASN A 115 -0.43 -13.16 2.30
N LEU A 116 -0.65 -11.93 2.72
CA LEU A 116 -1.12 -10.86 1.84
C LEU A 116 -0.32 -9.59 2.09
N TRP A 117 0.30 -9.09 1.04
CA TRP A 117 0.91 -7.77 0.96
C TRP A 117 -0.09 -6.83 0.29
N HIS A 118 -0.65 -5.90 1.05
CA HIS A 118 -1.52 -4.85 0.54
C HIS A 118 -0.74 -3.55 0.39
N ASP A 119 -0.88 -2.90 -0.75
CA ASP A 119 -0.31 -1.59 -1.03
C ASP A 119 -1.27 -0.78 -1.90
N ARG A 120 -1.72 0.33 -1.37
CA ARG A 120 -2.51 1.28 -2.14
C ARG A 120 -1.83 2.64 -2.14
N ALA A 121 -1.36 3.04 -3.31
CA ALA A 121 -0.74 4.34 -3.56
C ALA A 121 0.63 4.56 -2.89
N VAL A 122 1.42 3.48 -2.70
CA VAL A 122 2.83 3.58 -2.25
C VAL A 122 3.80 3.13 -3.35
N PHE A 123 3.55 1.97 -3.97
CA PHE A 123 4.40 1.47 -5.04
C PHE A 123 4.56 2.44 -6.20
N HIS A 124 3.54 3.21 -6.53
CA HIS A 124 3.59 4.15 -7.64
C HIS A 124 4.58 5.31 -7.44
N PHE A 125 5.07 5.55 -6.21
CA PHE A 125 6.15 6.49 -5.95
C PHE A 125 7.55 5.92 -6.28
N ARG A 126 7.65 4.62 -6.55
CA ARG A 126 8.90 3.97 -7.02
C ARG A 126 9.02 4.21 -8.52
N ILE A 127 9.63 5.34 -8.91
CA ILE A 127 9.64 5.79 -10.30
C ILE A 127 10.88 5.34 -11.07
N ASP A 128 12.00 5.08 -10.39
CA ASP A 128 13.24 4.58 -10.97
C ASP A 128 13.42 3.07 -10.72
N SER A 129 14.34 2.44 -11.49
CA SER A 129 14.58 1.00 -11.44
C SER A 129 15.08 0.53 -10.08
N ASP A 130 15.92 1.32 -9.41
CA ASP A 130 16.55 0.92 -8.16
C ASP A 130 15.51 0.89 -7.03
N SER A 131 14.69 1.93 -6.91
CA SER A 131 13.61 2.00 -5.94
C SER A 131 12.53 0.93 -6.17
N VAL A 132 12.24 0.58 -7.43
CA VAL A 132 11.37 -0.56 -7.78
C VAL A 132 12.00 -1.87 -7.32
N ASN A 133 13.29 -2.10 -7.62
CA ASN A 133 13.99 -3.32 -7.24
C ASN A 133 14.07 -3.49 -5.71
N ASP A 134 14.33 -2.42 -4.96
CA ASP A 134 14.36 -2.47 -3.50
C ASP A 134 13.00 -2.87 -2.91
N TYR A 135 11.91 -2.31 -3.46
CA TYR A 135 10.55 -2.70 -3.08
C TYR A 135 10.27 -4.17 -3.40
N LEU A 136 10.60 -4.62 -4.62
CA LEU A 136 10.39 -5.99 -5.06
C LEU A 136 11.24 -6.99 -4.27
N LYS A 137 12.43 -6.59 -3.83
CA LYS A 137 13.28 -7.38 -2.93
C LYS A 137 12.56 -7.67 -1.62
N SER A 138 11.99 -6.64 -0.98
CA SER A 138 11.22 -6.81 0.25
C SER A 138 10.00 -7.69 0.04
N LEU A 139 9.23 -7.45 -1.03
CA LEU A 139 8.09 -8.26 -1.40
C LEU A 139 8.47 -9.73 -1.60
N HIS A 140 9.53 -10.00 -2.38
CA HIS A 140 10.00 -11.35 -2.65
C HIS A 140 10.50 -12.06 -1.40
N GLN A 141 11.17 -11.34 -0.51
CA GLN A 141 11.72 -11.89 0.73
C GLN A 141 10.63 -12.28 1.73
N TYR A 142 9.55 -11.50 1.83
CA TYR A 142 8.61 -11.64 2.95
C TYR A 142 7.28 -12.29 2.57
N VAL A 143 6.84 -12.21 1.33
CA VAL A 143 5.60 -12.88 0.91
C VAL A 143 5.85 -14.36 0.69
N SER A 144 5.04 -15.19 1.33
CA SER A 144 5.11 -16.65 1.24
C SER A 144 4.88 -17.17 -0.19
N GLN A 145 5.37 -18.37 -0.50
CA GLN A 145 4.82 -19.16 -1.61
C GLN A 145 3.33 -19.40 -1.37
N GLY A 146 2.51 -19.26 -2.41
CA GLY A 146 1.05 -19.27 -2.30
C GLY A 146 0.44 -17.99 -1.71
N GLY A 147 1.27 -17.04 -1.25
CA GLY A 147 0.81 -15.74 -0.77
C GLY A 147 0.39 -14.79 -1.89
N TYR A 148 -0.13 -13.64 -1.50
CA TYR A 148 -0.75 -12.69 -2.42
C TYR A 148 -0.14 -11.29 -2.33
N ILE A 149 -0.21 -10.56 -3.44
CA ILE A 149 -0.10 -9.10 -3.45
C ILE A 149 -1.41 -8.51 -3.94
N LEU A 150 -1.93 -7.52 -3.21
CA LEU A 150 -3.00 -6.64 -3.68
C LEU A 150 -2.42 -5.25 -3.85
N LEU A 151 -2.17 -4.88 -5.07
CA LEU A 151 -1.53 -3.63 -5.44
C LEU A 151 -2.52 -2.69 -6.12
N ALA A 152 -2.59 -1.44 -5.65
CA ALA A 152 -3.41 -0.40 -6.26
C ALA A 152 -2.55 0.85 -6.55
N THR A 153 -2.40 1.16 -7.83
CA THR A 153 -1.63 2.29 -8.35
C THR A 153 -2.50 3.21 -9.18
N PHE A 154 -2.04 4.42 -9.52
CA PHE A 154 -2.72 5.16 -10.56
C PHE A 154 -2.63 4.43 -11.90
N HIS A 155 -3.80 4.35 -12.59
CA HIS A 155 -3.92 3.79 -13.93
C HIS A 155 -3.20 4.69 -14.96
N LEU A 156 -2.89 4.17 -16.14
CA LEU A 156 -2.24 4.92 -17.23
C LEU A 156 -2.98 6.21 -17.59
N ASP A 157 -4.32 6.22 -17.48
CA ASP A 157 -5.17 7.42 -17.67
C ASP A 157 -5.40 8.20 -16.35
N GLY A 158 -4.76 7.81 -15.25
CA GLY A 158 -4.86 8.48 -13.95
C GLY A 158 -3.94 9.69 -13.83
N PRO A 159 -3.91 10.34 -12.66
CA PRO A 159 -3.04 11.49 -12.42
C PRO A 159 -1.56 11.14 -12.56
N GLU A 160 -0.76 12.12 -13.00
CA GLU A 160 0.71 12.00 -13.10
C GLU A 160 1.43 12.32 -11.79
N LYS A 161 0.69 12.90 -10.83
CA LYS A 161 1.21 13.27 -9.52
C LYS A 161 0.24 12.84 -8.43
N CYS A 162 0.79 12.36 -7.30
CA CYS A 162 0.08 12.13 -6.06
C CYS A 162 0.68 13.03 -4.98
N SER A 163 -0.14 13.81 -4.29
CA SER A 163 0.36 14.76 -3.27
C SER A 163 1.46 15.72 -3.78
N GLY A 164 1.42 16.12 -5.05
CA GLY A 164 2.42 16.96 -5.68
C GLY A 164 3.70 16.24 -6.12
N LEU A 165 3.90 14.98 -5.73
CA LEU A 165 5.04 14.16 -6.13
C LEU A 165 4.75 13.40 -7.43
N PRO A 166 5.74 13.20 -8.31
CA PRO A 166 5.59 12.40 -9.52
C PRO A 166 5.33 10.94 -9.15
N VAL A 167 4.53 10.27 -9.97
CA VAL A 167 4.24 8.84 -9.82
C VAL A 167 4.40 8.10 -11.14
N LYS A 168 4.73 6.82 -11.06
CA LYS A 168 4.65 5.91 -12.19
C LYS A 168 3.25 5.31 -12.25
N ARG A 169 2.63 5.36 -13.43
CA ARG A 169 1.29 4.85 -13.67
C ARG A 169 1.37 3.46 -14.28
N TYR A 170 0.36 2.63 -14.01
CA TYR A 170 0.36 1.23 -14.40
C TYR A 170 -1.03 0.79 -14.88
N ASP A 171 -1.04 -0.17 -15.80
CA ASP A 171 -2.15 -1.11 -16.00
C ASP A 171 -1.80 -2.46 -15.34
N SER A 172 -2.73 -3.41 -15.36
CA SER A 172 -2.54 -4.72 -14.74
C SER A 172 -1.39 -5.51 -15.38
N GLU A 173 -1.25 -5.43 -16.70
CA GLU A 173 -0.20 -6.13 -17.45
C GLU A 173 1.19 -5.59 -17.08
N LEU A 174 1.35 -4.27 -17.00
CA LEU A 174 2.61 -3.64 -16.62
C LEU A 174 2.98 -3.96 -15.16
N ILE A 175 1.99 -3.97 -14.24
CA ILE A 175 2.23 -4.41 -12.85
C ILE A 175 2.74 -5.85 -12.86
N LEU A 176 2.02 -6.77 -13.50
CA LEU A 176 2.35 -8.19 -13.50
C LEU A 176 3.73 -8.45 -14.13
N ARG A 177 4.05 -7.78 -15.25
CA ARG A 177 5.39 -7.85 -15.86
C ARG A 177 6.48 -7.33 -14.91
N THR A 178 6.20 -6.23 -14.18
CA THR A 178 7.16 -5.66 -13.23
C THR A 178 7.42 -6.62 -12.07
N LEU A 179 6.38 -7.25 -11.51
CA LEU A 179 6.51 -8.25 -10.46
C LEU A 179 7.32 -9.46 -10.93
N ASN A 180 7.06 -9.95 -12.14
CA ASN A 180 7.70 -11.14 -12.70
C ASN A 180 9.12 -10.90 -13.25
N ALA A 181 9.49 -9.64 -13.50
CA ALA A 181 10.86 -9.31 -13.90
C ALA A 181 11.88 -9.48 -12.76
N TYR A 182 11.42 -9.46 -11.50
CA TYR A 182 12.32 -9.61 -10.35
C TYR A 182 12.62 -11.07 -10.08
N GLN A 183 13.91 -11.48 -10.26
CA GLN A 183 14.43 -12.83 -9.97
C GLN A 183 13.57 -13.97 -10.55
N SER A 184 13.00 -13.76 -11.74
CA SER A 184 12.11 -14.72 -12.39
C SER A 184 10.96 -15.19 -11.46
N SER A 185 10.43 -14.27 -10.67
CA SER A 185 9.25 -14.51 -9.82
C SER A 185 8.08 -15.02 -10.66
N ASN A 186 7.25 -15.87 -10.06
CA ASN A 186 6.05 -16.40 -10.73
C ASN A 186 4.79 -15.88 -10.03
N TRP A 187 4.40 -14.65 -10.38
CA TRP A 187 3.14 -14.06 -9.96
C TRP A 187 2.09 -14.28 -11.03
N VAL A 188 0.95 -14.81 -10.64
CA VAL A 188 -0.20 -15.07 -11.51
C VAL A 188 -1.35 -14.16 -11.10
N GLU A 189 -1.94 -13.45 -12.08
CA GLU A 189 -3.12 -12.63 -11.85
C GLU A 189 -4.28 -13.50 -11.37
N VAL A 190 -4.87 -13.15 -10.23
CA VAL A 190 -6.11 -13.71 -9.73
C VAL A 190 -7.28 -12.83 -10.14
N LYS A 191 -7.09 -11.52 -10.03
CA LYS A 191 -8.13 -10.53 -10.36
C LYS A 191 -7.52 -9.17 -10.62
N SER A 192 -8.07 -8.44 -11.58
CA SER A 192 -7.75 -7.04 -11.80
C SER A 192 -9.01 -6.21 -12.06
N ALA A 193 -8.92 -4.91 -11.81
CA ALA A 193 -9.97 -3.95 -12.12
C ALA A 193 -9.43 -2.53 -12.16
N THR A 194 -10.05 -1.68 -12.97
CA THR A 194 -9.90 -0.23 -12.84
C THR A 194 -10.98 0.31 -11.91
N TRP A 195 -10.62 1.28 -11.10
CA TRP A 195 -11.53 1.91 -10.15
C TRP A 195 -11.36 3.43 -10.15
N VAL A 196 -12.49 4.15 -10.18
CA VAL A 196 -12.46 5.61 -10.07
C VAL A 196 -12.74 5.98 -8.61
N HIS A 197 -11.68 6.37 -7.92
CA HIS A 197 -11.77 6.97 -6.60
C HIS A 197 -12.26 8.42 -6.71
N LYS A 198 -13.28 8.76 -5.93
CA LYS A 198 -13.72 10.14 -5.76
C LYS A 198 -13.04 10.70 -4.52
N THR A 199 -12.21 11.73 -4.72
CA THR A 199 -11.55 12.39 -3.58
C THR A 199 -12.58 13.12 -2.73
N PRO A 200 -12.32 13.37 -1.44
CA PRO A 200 -13.21 14.17 -0.61
C PRO A 200 -13.51 15.56 -1.19
N SER A 201 -12.55 16.16 -1.90
CA SER A 201 -12.71 17.45 -2.61
C SER A 201 -13.48 17.35 -3.94
N GLY A 202 -14.03 16.17 -4.30
CA GLY A 202 -14.82 15.94 -5.51
C GLY A 202 -14.01 15.61 -6.77
N GLY A 203 -12.69 15.57 -6.69
CA GLY A 203 -11.84 15.14 -7.79
C GLY A 203 -12.00 13.64 -8.10
N LYS A 204 -11.50 13.22 -9.26
CA LYS A 204 -11.52 11.81 -9.69
C LYS A 204 -10.08 11.33 -9.90
N GLN A 205 -9.76 10.17 -9.33
CA GLN A 205 -8.49 9.49 -9.51
C GLN A 205 -8.75 8.08 -10.00
N LYS A 206 -8.27 7.76 -11.22
CA LYS A 206 -8.40 6.41 -11.77
C LYS A 206 -7.27 5.53 -11.30
N PHE A 207 -7.60 4.47 -10.59
CA PHE A 207 -6.68 3.45 -10.09
C PHE A 207 -6.75 2.18 -10.94
N GLN A 208 -5.62 1.49 -11.03
CA GLN A 208 -5.52 0.08 -11.40
C GLN A 208 -5.31 -0.74 -10.13
N TYR A 209 -6.16 -1.74 -9.92
CA TYR A 209 -6.02 -2.76 -8.89
C TYR A 209 -5.60 -4.08 -9.54
N LEU A 210 -4.67 -4.77 -8.90
CA LEU A 210 -4.26 -6.12 -9.22
C LEU A 210 -4.14 -6.95 -7.95
N LEU A 211 -4.83 -8.08 -7.88
CA LEU A 211 -4.56 -9.17 -6.95
C LEU A 211 -3.82 -10.26 -7.70
N ALA A 212 -2.61 -10.56 -7.30
CA ALA A 212 -1.81 -11.65 -7.87
C ALA A 212 -1.35 -12.61 -6.78
N GLN A 213 -1.24 -13.89 -7.12
CA GLN A 213 -0.75 -14.96 -6.25
C GLN A 213 0.67 -15.36 -6.65
N ARG A 214 1.51 -15.62 -5.69
CA ARG A 214 2.88 -16.11 -5.88
C ARG A 214 2.90 -17.64 -6.00
N HIS A 215 3.43 -18.15 -7.11
CA HIS A 215 3.61 -19.57 -7.41
C HIS A 215 5.07 -19.98 -7.45
#